data_11a787c313f435ec3c2299676d74568e
#
_entry.id   11a787c313f435ec3c2299676d74568e
#
_cell.length_a   1.000
_cell.length_b   1.000
_cell.length_c   1.000
_cell.angle_alpha   90.00
_cell.angle_beta   90.00
_cell.angle_gamma   90.00
#
_symmetry.space_group_name_H-M   'P 1'
#
loop_
_entity.id
_entity.type
_entity.pdbx_description
1 polymer ?
#
loop_
_entity_poly.entity_id
_entity_poly.type
_entity_poly.pdbx_seq_one_letter_code
_entity_poly.pdbx_strand_id
1 'polypeptide(L)'
;MIRSELVDKLAHEHPDLNPREVEAIVSTFFDCIVQRLADNGRVELRGFGAFSTRPRDARTGRNPRTGDTVAVDAKRVPYFKPGKEMRARLNVD
;
A
#
# COMPACT_ATOMS: atom_id res chain seq x y z
N MET A 1 -3.85 -9.55 -10.22
CA MET A 1 -2.69 -10.24 -9.61
C MET A 1 -2.84 -10.26 -8.10
N ILE A 2 -2.71 -11.40 -7.49
CA ILE A 2 -2.71 -11.53 -6.03
C ILE A 2 -1.29 -11.83 -5.54
N ARG A 3 -1.09 -11.74 -4.22
CA ARG A 3 0.24 -11.89 -3.61
C ARG A 3 0.94 -13.19 -4.00
N SER A 4 0.23 -14.31 -3.97
CA SER A 4 0.83 -15.60 -4.31
C SER A 4 1.32 -15.65 -5.76
N GLU A 5 0.61 -15.01 -6.66
CA GLU A 5 1.02 -14.93 -8.06
C GLU A 5 2.29 -14.08 -8.21
N LEU A 6 2.40 -12.99 -7.44
CA LEU A 6 3.60 -12.17 -7.44
C LEU A 6 4.81 -12.96 -6.93
N VAL A 7 4.64 -13.70 -5.83
CA VAL A 7 5.70 -14.53 -5.28
C VAL A 7 6.13 -15.59 -6.29
N ASP A 8 5.17 -16.26 -6.93
CA ASP A 8 5.47 -17.29 -7.92
C ASP A 8 6.24 -16.73 -9.11
N LYS A 9 5.84 -15.56 -9.59
CA LYS A 9 6.53 -14.90 -10.71
C LYS A 9 7.97 -14.55 -10.35
N LEU A 10 8.18 -13.98 -9.17
CA LEU A 10 9.52 -13.61 -8.70
C LEU A 10 10.39 -14.85 -8.49
N ALA A 11 9.84 -15.91 -7.93
CA ALA A 11 10.57 -17.16 -7.72
C ALA A 11 10.99 -17.78 -9.06
N HIS A 12 10.11 -17.68 -10.07
CA HIS A 12 10.42 -18.17 -11.40
C HIS A 12 11.56 -17.38 -12.06
N GLU A 13 11.60 -16.07 -11.85
CA GLU A 13 12.62 -15.17 -12.41
C GLU A 13 13.94 -15.25 -11.63
N HIS A 14 13.93 -15.81 -10.42
CA HIS A 14 15.11 -15.93 -9.56
C HIS A 14 15.24 -17.38 -9.07
N PRO A 15 15.60 -18.31 -9.98
CA PRO A 15 15.63 -19.74 -9.64
C PRO A 15 16.72 -20.13 -8.62
N ASP A 16 17.66 -19.22 -8.33
CA ASP A 16 18.66 -19.39 -7.29
C ASP A 16 18.08 -19.24 -5.87
N LEU A 17 16.86 -18.72 -5.76
CA LEU A 17 16.14 -18.58 -4.51
C LEU A 17 15.01 -19.59 -4.45
N ASN A 18 14.77 -20.18 -3.27
CA ASN A 18 13.61 -21.04 -3.15
C ASN A 18 12.35 -20.20 -2.87
N PRO A 19 11.13 -20.75 -3.12
CA PRO A 19 9.90 -19.99 -2.94
C PRO A 19 9.71 -19.42 -1.53
N ARG A 20 10.21 -20.11 -0.50
CA ARG A 20 10.11 -19.63 0.88
C ARG A 20 10.97 -18.39 1.10
N GLU A 21 12.14 -18.33 0.49
CA GLU A 21 13.01 -17.16 0.56
C GLU A 21 12.36 -15.97 -0.16
N VAL A 22 11.78 -16.20 -1.31
CA VAL A 22 11.07 -15.14 -2.07
C VAL A 22 9.90 -14.62 -1.26
N GLU A 23 9.12 -15.50 -0.65
CA GLU A 23 7.99 -15.11 0.22
C GLU A 23 8.48 -14.22 1.37
N ALA A 24 9.59 -14.59 2.01
CA ALA A 24 10.15 -13.81 3.11
C ALA A 24 10.59 -12.41 2.65
N ILE A 25 11.20 -12.32 1.49
CA ILE A 25 11.63 -11.03 0.92
C ILE A 25 10.42 -10.14 0.63
N VAL A 26 9.40 -10.70 0.00
CA VAL A 26 8.17 -9.95 -0.30
C VAL A 26 7.49 -9.46 0.97
N SER A 27 7.37 -10.34 1.98
CA SER A 27 6.80 -9.97 3.28
C SER A 27 7.56 -8.82 3.92
N THR A 28 8.89 -8.92 3.98
CA THR A 28 9.73 -7.89 4.58
C THR A 28 9.57 -6.56 3.84
N PHE A 29 9.52 -6.60 2.52
CA PHE A 29 9.36 -5.41 1.70
C PHE A 29 8.07 -4.65 2.07
N PHE A 30 6.94 -5.36 2.09
CA PHE A 30 5.67 -4.72 2.40
C PHE A 30 5.59 -4.29 3.87
N ASP A 31 6.16 -5.08 4.78
CA ASP A 31 6.19 -4.71 6.20
C ASP A 31 6.98 -3.43 6.43
N CYS A 32 8.08 -3.24 5.71
CA CYS A 32 8.85 -1.99 5.80
C CYS A 32 8.00 -0.77 5.42
N ILE A 33 7.20 -0.90 4.36
CA ILE A 33 6.30 0.18 3.94
C ILE A 33 5.26 0.43 5.02
N VAL A 34 4.59 -0.62 5.49
CA VAL A 34 3.54 -0.51 6.51
C VAL A 34 4.05 0.13 7.79
N GLN A 35 5.22 -0.32 8.27
CA GLN A 35 5.80 0.21 9.52
C GLN A 35 6.17 1.68 9.38
N ARG A 36 6.73 2.06 8.24
CA ARG A 36 7.09 3.46 8.02
C ARG A 36 5.85 4.36 8.00
N LEU A 37 4.78 3.90 7.37
CA LEU A 37 3.52 4.65 7.34
C LEU A 37 2.85 4.69 8.72
N ALA A 38 2.97 3.60 9.50
CA ALA A 38 2.43 3.56 10.86
C ALA A 38 3.11 4.61 11.75
N ASP A 39 4.37 4.90 11.49
CA ASP A 39 5.14 5.93 12.21
C ASP A 39 4.93 7.33 11.61
N ASN A 40 3.90 7.51 10.80
CA ASN A 40 3.58 8.77 10.13
C ASN A 40 4.69 9.24 9.19
N GLY A 41 5.43 8.28 8.63
CA GLY A 41 6.51 8.55 7.69
C GLY A 41 6.07 8.42 6.25
N ARG A 42 7.02 8.46 5.37
CA ARG A 42 6.82 8.43 3.93
C ARG A 42 7.84 7.48 3.30
N VAL A 43 7.43 6.77 2.26
CA VAL A 43 8.32 5.88 1.50
C VAL A 43 8.34 6.35 0.06
N GLU A 44 9.49 6.77 -0.43
CA GLU A 44 9.67 7.14 -1.83
C GLU A 44 10.45 6.05 -2.54
N LEU A 45 9.86 5.51 -3.59
CA LEU A 45 10.50 4.50 -4.44
C LEU A 45 10.71 5.11 -5.81
N ARG A 46 11.93 5.56 -6.06
CA ARG A 46 12.28 6.26 -7.30
C ARG A 46 11.92 5.43 -8.51
N GLY A 47 11.21 6.05 -9.46
CA GLY A 47 10.76 5.36 -10.66
C GLY A 47 9.43 4.64 -10.50
N PHE A 48 8.91 4.56 -9.27
CA PHE A 48 7.65 3.88 -8.99
C PHE A 48 6.62 4.85 -8.43
N GLY A 49 6.89 5.42 -7.28
CA GLY A 49 5.96 6.35 -6.65
C GLY A 49 6.27 6.55 -5.18
N ALA A 50 5.36 7.17 -4.48
CA ALA A 50 5.54 7.49 -3.07
C ALA A 50 4.30 7.08 -2.27
N PHE A 51 4.55 6.43 -1.13
CA PHE A 51 3.53 6.09 -0.15
C PHE A 51 3.58 7.08 0.99
N SER A 52 2.42 7.53 1.44
CA SER A 52 2.30 8.41 2.60
C SER A 52 0.95 8.14 3.25
N THR A 53 0.64 8.91 4.28
CA THR A 53 -0.69 8.85 4.88
C THR A 53 -1.33 10.23 4.80
N ARG A 54 -2.64 10.24 4.75
CA ARG A 54 -3.42 11.47 4.78
C ARG A 54 -4.40 11.41 5.95
N PRO A 55 -4.52 12.51 6.70
CA PRO A 55 -5.48 12.53 7.78
C PRO A 55 -6.92 12.58 7.27
N ARG A 56 -7.81 11.95 8.00
CA ARG A 56 -9.25 12.10 7.84
C ARG A 56 -9.79 12.62 9.14
N ASP A 57 -10.46 13.78 9.08
CA ASP A 57 -11.03 14.39 10.27
C ASP A 57 -12.17 13.55 10.83
N ALA A 58 -12.40 13.69 12.13
CA ALA A 58 -13.58 13.11 12.76
C ALA A 58 -14.81 13.68 12.08
N ARG A 59 -15.80 12.86 11.88
CA ARG A 59 -17.03 13.26 11.20
C ARG A 59 -18.21 12.53 11.78
N THR A 60 -19.39 13.00 11.42
CA THR A 60 -20.64 12.35 11.77
C THR A 60 -21.09 11.51 10.58
N GLY A 61 -21.30 10.23 10.81
CA GLY A 61 -21.85 9.34 9.81
C GLY A 61 -23.27 8.95 10.19
N ARG A 62 -23.88 8.15 9.34
CA ARG A 62 -25.21 7.65 9.58
C ARG A 62 -25.23 6.14 9.42
N ASN A 63 -25.83 5.46 10.41
CA ASN A 63 -25.98 4.01 10.34
C ASN A 63 -27.06 3.69 9.30
N PRO A 64 -26.71 3.02 8.19
CA PRO A 64 -27.68 2.72 7.13
C PRO A 64 -28.79 1.77 7.57
N ARG A 65 -28.58 1.06 8.67
CA ARG A 65 -29.53 0.07 9.17
C ARG A 65 -30.62 0.70 10.04
N THR A 66 -30.25 1.67 10.86
CA THR A 66 -31.17 2.29 11.81
C THR A 66 -31.46 3.75 11.48
N GLY A 67 -30.64 4.37 10.65
CA GLY A 67 -30.72 5.79 10.34
C GLY A 67 -30.13 6.69 11.42
N ASP A 68 -29.63 6.11 12.50
CA ASP A 68 -29.05 6.87 13.62
C ASP A 68 -27.72 7.51 13.22
N THR A 69 -27.44 8.65 13.83
CA THR A 69 -26.18 9.36 13.68
C THR A 69 -25.11 8.67 14.52
N VAL A 70 -23.94 8.44 13.93
CA VAL A 70 -22.81 7.84 14.64
C VAL A 70 -21.58 8.73 14.46
N ALA A 71 -20.76 8.82 15.50
CA ALA A 71 -19.49 9.53 15.43
C ALA A 71 -18.45 8.65 14.77
N VAL A 72 -17.71 9.22 13.80
CA VAL A 72 -16.59 8.57 13.15
C VAL A 72 -15.32 9.29 13.59
N ASP A 73 -14.43 8.58 14.28
CA ASP A 73 -13.20 9.17 14.80
C ASP A 73 -12.25 9.58 13.68
N ALA A 74 -11.42 10.57 13.97
CA ALA A 74 -10.33 10.94 13.08
C ALA A 74 -9.37 9.78 12.90
N LYS A 75 -8.84 9.63 11.70
CA LYS A 75 -7.89 8.56 11.40
C LYS A 75 -6.99 8.96 10.24
N ARG A 76 -5.96 8.17 10.01
CA ARG A 76 -5.08 8.35 8.87
C ARG A 76 -5.35 7.23 7.87
N VAL A 77 -5.30 7.56 6.61
CA VAL A 77 -5.48 6.58 5.54
C VAL A 77 -4.23 6.55 4.66
N PRO A 78 -3.90 5.38 4.11
CA PRO A 78 -2.77 5.29 3.21
C PRO A 78 -3.07 6.03 1.90
N TYR A 79 -2.03 6.58 1.31
CA TYR A 79 -2.12 7.29 0.05
C TYR A 79 -0.91 6.94 -0.80
N PHE A 80 -1.15 6.61 -2.05
CA PHE A 80 -0.08 6.32 -3.01
C PHE A 80 -0.15 7.33 -4.16
N LYS A 81 0.97 7.99 -4.42
CA LYS A 81 1.11 8.89 -5.56
C LYS A 81 2.07 8.24 -6.55
N PRO A 82 1.62 7.88 -7.76
CA PRO A 82 2.51 7.31 -8.77
C PRO A 82 3.55 8.32 -9.21
N GLY A 83 4.75 7.83 -9.50
CA GLY A 83 5.85 8.65 -9.98
C GLY A 83 5.70 8.95 -11.47
N LYS A 84 6.56 9.84 -11.95
CA LYS A 84 6.54 10.26 -13.35
C LYS A 84 6.69 9.07 -14.32
N GLU A 85 7.59 8.16 -14.01
CA GLU A 85 7.90 7.02 -14.86
C GLU A 85 6.72 6.06 -14.97
N MET A 86 6.07 5.77 -13.83
CA MET A 86 4.88 4.94 -13.82
C MET A 86 3.75 5.58 -14.62
N ARG A 87 3.54 6.89 -14.41
CA ARG A 87 2.48 7.61 -15.15
C ARG A 87 2.72 7.57 -16.64
N ALA A 88 3.96 7.74 -17.08
CA ALA A 88 4.31 7.69 -18.49
C ALA A 88 4.01 6.31 -19.09
N ARG A 89 4.33 5.25 -18.36
CA ARG A 89 4.09 3.87 -18.82
C ARG A 89 2.61 3.52 -18.88
N LEU A 90 1.79 4.21 -18.09
CA LEU A 90 0.34 4.02 -18.08
C LEU A 90 -0.39 5.03 -18.96
N ASN A 91 0.33 5.92 -19.63
CA ASN A 91 -0.22 7.02 -20.44
C ASN A 91 -1.10 7.97 -19.61
N VAL A 92 -0.68 8.22 -18.37
CA VAL A 92 -1.36 9.14 -17.46
C VAL A 92 -0.46 10.35 -17.24
N ASP A 93 -0.97 11.55 -17.49
CA ASP A 93 -0.21 12.79 -17.30
C ASP A 93 -0.37 13.38 -15.91
#